data_67fed79b791a4ec52730c01a4a936dbe
#
_entry.id   67fed79b791a4ec52730c01a4a936dbe
#
_cell.length_a   1.000
_cell.length_b   1.000
_cell.length_c   1.000
_cell.angle_alpha   90.00
_cell.angle_beta   90.00
_cell.angle_gamma   90.00
#
_symmetry.space_group_name_H-M   'P 1'
#
loop_
_entity.id
_entity.type
_entity.pdbx_description
1 polymer ?
#
loop_
_entity_poly.entity_id
_entity_poly.type
_entity_poly.pdbx_seq_one_letter_code
_entity_poly.pdbx_strand_id
1 'polypeptide(L)'
;MGGPHVSFLSEETLIECKNVDIIVRGEGEETIRELMHAIESNKPLRNVKGITFRKGDAILSTENRPFIKNIDEIPFPSFDLLPTRKYQVQGVRYSAMISSRGCPFGCSFCASSRLFGRCWRGRSPENVLEEIKILYEKYKIGNIEFMDDTFTLNQKRAEKIYDLIINEGLDIS
;
A
#
# COMPACT_ATOMS: atom_id res chain seq x y z
N MET A 1 1.84 -13.41 4.89
CA MET A 1 2.93 -12.45 4.61
C MET A 1 2.63 -11.69 3.33
N GLY A 2 3.11 -10.46 3.15
CA GLY A 2 2.91 -9.64 1.94
C GLY A 2 4.09 -8.70 1.70
N GLY A 3 4.00 -7.89 0.64
CA GLY A 3 5.01 -6.91 0.27
C GLY A 3 5.76 -7.25 -1.02
N PRO A 4 6.64 -6.36 -1.52
CA PRO A 4 7.25 -6.50 -2.85
C PRO A 4 8.03 -7.79 -3.04
N HIS A 5 8.93 -8.10 -2.11
CA HIS A 5 9.78 -9.29 -2.21
C HIS A 5 8.97 -10.58 -2.41
N VAL A 6 8.04 -10.85 -1.49
CA VAL A 6 7.24 -12.08 -1.54
C VAL A 6 6.19 -12.08 -2.65
N SER A 7 5.81 -10.91 -3.19
CA SER A 7 4.94 -10.84 -4.37
C SER A 7 5.64 -11.38 -5.62
N PHE A 8 6.95 -11.18 -5.73
CA PHE A 8 7.74 -11.68 -6.86
C PHE A 8 8.26 -13.11 -6.68
N LEU A 9 8.55 -13.51 -5.45
CA LEU A 9 9.17 -14.80 -5.09
C LEU A 9 8.27 -15.59 -4.14
N SER A 10 6.97 -15.69 -4.48
CA SER A 10 5.97 -16.24 -3.56
C SER A 10 6.12 -17.75 -3.33
N GLU A 11 6.45 -18.51 -4.35
CA GLU A 11 6.63 -19.96 -4.25
C GLU A 11 7.96 -20.27 -3.57
N GLU A 12 9.04 -19.59 -3.97
CA GLU A 12 10.36 -19.73 -3.38
C GLU A 12 10.32 -19.40 -1.87
N THR A 13 9.64 -18.32 -1.50
CA THR A 13 9.49 -17.94 -0.09
C THR A 13 8.80 -19.05 0.72
N LEU A 14 7.74 -19.66 0.18
CA LEU A 14 7.06 -20.77 0.85
C LEU A 14 7.93 -22.04 0.88
N ILE A 15 8.77 -22.29 -0.11
CA ILE A 15 9.71 -23.43 -0.10
C ILE A 15 10.75 -23.24 1.01
N GLU A 16 11.36 -22.06 1.08
CA GLU A 16 12.45 -21.75 2.01
C GLU A 16 11.97 -21.55 3.45
N CYS A 17 10.79 -20.93 3.65
CA CYS A 17 10.27 -20.59 4.96
C CYS A 17 9.04 -21.43 5.32
N LYS A 18 9.25 -22.50 6.10
CA LYS A 18 8.18 -23.41 6.53
C LYS A 18 7.19 -22.78 7.51
N ASN A 19 7.54 -21.65 8.14
CA ASN A 19 6.69 -20.93 9.08
C ASN A 19 5.74 -19.95 8.40
N VAL A 20 5.78 -19.84 7.06
CA VAL A 20 4.85 -19.03 6.27
C VAL A 20 3.86 -19.94 5.57
N ASP A 21 2.57 -19.78 5.84
CA ASP A 21 1.50 -20.58 5.26
C ASP A 21 0.90 -19.93 4.02
N ILE A 22 0.78 -18.58 4.03
CA ILE A 22 0.08 -17.83 2.98
C ILE A 22 0.85 -16.55 2.65
N ILE A 23 0.99 -16.28 1.36
CA ILE A 23 1.51 -15.03 0.81
C ILE A 23 0.39 -14.30 0.07
N VAL A 24 0.24 -13.02 0.38
CA VAL A 24 -0.62 -12.07 -0.34
C VAL A 24 0.26 -11.32 -1.34
N ARG A 25 -0.09 -11.43 -2.63
CA ARG A 25 0.67 -10.86 -3.75
C ARG A 25 0.04 -9.56 -4.25
N GLY A 26 0.88 -8.60 -4.63
CA GLY A 26 0.45 -7.30 -5.17
C GLY A 26 -0.25 -6.42 -4.13
N GLU A 27 -1.35 -5.77 -4.52
CA GLU A 27 -2.18 -4.96 -3.61
C GLU A 27 -2.94 -5.85 -2.65
N GLY A 28 -2.71 -5.65 -1.36
CA GLY A 28 -3.15 -6.58 -0.32
C GLY A 28 -4.51 -6.28 0.27
N GLU A 29 -5.04 -5.08 0.16
CA GLU A 29 -6.18 -4.59 0.93
C GLU A 29 -7.44 -5.46 0.73
N GLU A 30 -7.86 -5.61 -0.52
CA GLU A 30 -9.01 -6.46 -0.86
C GLU A 30 -8.70 -7.95 -0.66
N THR A 31 -7.47 -8.36 -0.94
CA THR A 31 -7.05 -9.75 -0.82
C THR A 31 -7.07 -10.19 0.64
N ILE A 32 -6.54 -9.37 1.57
CA ILE A 32 -6.53 -9.73 3.00
C ILE A 32 -7.95 -9.78 3.58
N ARG A 33 -8.82 -8.85 3.18
CA ARG A 33 -10.23 -8.84 3.60
C ARG A 33 -10.94 -10.13 3.18
N GLU A 34 -10.79 -10.53 1.91
CA GLU A 34 -11.39 -11.74 1.37
C GLU A 34 -10.78 -13.01 1.99
N LEU A 35 -9.46 -13.02 2.19
CA LEU A 35 -8.73 -14.12 2.83
C LEU A 35 -9.21 -14.35 4.26
N MET A 36 -9.30 -13.28 5.07
CA MET A 36 -9.78 -13.39 6.45
C MET A 36 -11.20 -13.92 6.50
N HIS A 37 -12.10 -13.41 5.65
CA HIS A 37 -13.46 -13.92 5.55
C HIS A 37 -13.51 -15.40 5.14
N ALA A 38 -12.64 -15.82 4.21
CA ALA A 38 -12.57 -17.21 3.78
C ALA A 38 -12.11 -18.14 4.93
N ILE A 39 -11.12 -17.71 5.71
CA ILE A 39 -10.62 -18.46 6.88
C ILE A 39 -11.71 -18.58 7.94
N GLU A 40 -12.35 -17.47 8.34
CA GLU A 40 -13.40 -17.43 9.35
C GLU A 40 -14.62 -18.29 8.96
N SER A 41 -14.94 -18.30 7.66
CA SER A 41 -16.09 -19.06 7.12
C SER A 41 -15.73 -20.48 6.67
N ASN A 42 -14.52 -20.96 6.89
CA ASN A 42 -14.01 -22.25 6.40
C ASN A 42 -14.22 -22.46 4.89
N LYS A 43 -14.13 -21.37 4.09
CA LYS A 43 -14.23 -21.44 2.63
C LYS A 43 -12.90 -21.84 2.00
N PRO A 44 -12.93 -22.48 0.82
CA PRO A 44 -11.71 -22.90 0.14
C PRO A 44 -10.84 -21.70 -0.27
N LEU A 45 -9.57 -21.68 0.17
CA LEU A 45 -8.61 -20.62 -0.15
C LEU A 45 -8.33 -20.46 -1.65
N ARG A 46 -8.52 -21.51 -2.45
CA ARG A 46 -8.38 -21.47 -3.92
C ARG A 46 -9.30 -20.46 -4.60
N ASN A 47 -10.37 -20.02 -3.92
CA ASN A 47 -11.32 -19.05 -4.44
C ASN A 47 -10.88 -17.59 -4.15
N VAL A 48 -9.89 -17.38 -3.28
CA VAL A 48 -9.34 -16.06 -2.97
C VAL A 48 -8.30 -15.70 -4.01
N LYS A 49 -8.48 -14.60 -4.74
CA LYS A 49 -7.50 -14.13 -5.74
C LYS A 49 -6.29 -13.47 -5.06
N GLY A 50 -5.13 -13.56 -5.71
CA GLY A 50 -3.91 -12.85 -5.30
C GLY A 50 -3.16 -13.49 -4.15
N ILE A 51 -3.34 -14.80 -3.90
CA ILE A 51 -2.59 -15.51 -2.87
C ILE A 51 -1.75 -16.68 -3.43
N THR A 52 -0.68 -17.00 -2.72
CA THR A 52 0.06 -18.25 -2.83
C THR A 52 0.06 -18.89 -1.46
N PHE A 53 -0.33 -20.17 -1.34
CA PHE A 53 -0.53 -20.80 -0.06
C PHE A 53 -0.12 -22.27 -0.05
N ARG A 54 0.18 -22.78 1.14
CA ARG A 54 0.51 -24.19 1.38
C ARG A 54 -0.75 -25.02 1.61
N LYS A 55 -0.83 -26.18 0.96
CA LYS A 55 -1.87 -27.19 1.21
C LYS A 55 -1.22 -28.56 1.32
N GLY A 56 -0.99 -29.03 2.55
CA GLY A 56 -0.13 -30.18 2.81
C GLY A 56 1.28 -29.88 2.30
N ASP A 57 1.84 -30.76 1.49
CA ASP A 57 3.16 -30.61 0.87
C ASP A 57 3.14 -29.77 -0.42
N ALA A 58 1.96 -29.48 -0.95
CA ALA A 58 1.83 -28.70 -2.19
C ALA A 58 1.77 -27.19 -1.92
N ILE A 59 2.36 -26.41 -2.83
CA ILE A 59 2.23 -24.96 -2.92
C ILE A 59 1.32 -24.64 -4.09
N LEU A 60 0.31 -23.82 -3.84
CA LEU A 60 -0.71 -23.45 -4.81
C LEU A 60 -0.79 -21.95 -4.95
N SER A 61 -0.78 -21.46 -6.19
CA SER A 61 -0.98 -20.05 -6.54
C SER A 61 -2.36 -19.85 -7.16
N THR A 62 -3.09 -18.85 -6.69
CA THR A 62 -4.38 -18.46 -7.28
C THR A 62 -4.19 -17.41 -8.36
N GLU A 63 -5.25 -17.12 -9.11
CA GLU A 63 -5.27 -16.05 -10.10
C GLU A 63 -4.86 -14.70 -9.48
N ASN A 64 -4.12 -13.88 -10.20
CA ASN A 64 -3.76 -12.55 -9.76
C ASN A 64 -5.02 -11.68 -9.59
N ARG A 65 -5.03 -10.84 -8.54
CA ARG A 65 -6.09 -9.87 -8.37
C ARG A 65 -5.87 -8.68 -9.29
N PRO A 66 -6.92 -8.15 -9.95
CA PRO A 66 -6.84 -6.87 -10.63
C PRO A 66 -6.50 -5.74 -9.66
N PHE A 67 -5.76 -4.75 -10.14
CA PHE A 67 -5.45 -3.57 -9.34
C PHE A 67 -6.70 -2.78 -8.96
N ILE A 68 -6.69 -2.20 -7.76
CA ILE A 68 -7.76 -1.32 -7.26
C ILE A 68 -7.81 -0.07 -8.15
N LYS A 69 -8.94 0.16 -8.80
CA LYS A 69 -9.09 1.27 -9.75
C LYS A 69 -9.18 2.63 -9.06
N ASN A 70 -10.04 2.73 -8.05
CA ASN A 70 -10.21 3.92 -7.25
C ASN A 70 -9.52 3.73 -5.90
N ILE A 71 -8.34 4.32 -5.74
CA ILE A 71 -7.56 4.18 -4.52
C ILE A 71 -8.03 5.11 -3.39
N ASP A 72 -8.97 6.03 -3.63
CA ASP A 72 -9.64 6.79 -2.57
C ASP A 72 -10.58 5.93 -1.72
N GLU A 73 -11.00 4.77 -2.23
CA GLU A 73 -11.86 3.82 -1.50
C GLU A 73 -11.07 2.99 -0.48
N ILE A 74 -9.74 3.04 -0.53
CA ILE A 74 -8.89 2.35 0.44
C ILE A 74 -8.94 3.14 1.76
N PRO A 75 -9.30 2.50 2.88
CA PRO A 75 -9.28 3.18 4.18
C PRO A 75 -7.87 3.66 4.53
N PHE A 76 -7.79 4.77 5.25
CA PHE A 76 -6.52 5.27 5.76
C PHE A 76 -5.86 4.24 6.70
N PRO A 77 -4.53 4.26 6.80
CA PRO A 77 -3.82 3.38 7.72
C PRO A 77 -4.31 3.55 9.16
N SER A 78 -4.43 2.44 9.88
CA SER A 78 -4.80 2.44 11.30
C SER A 78 -3.61 2.90 12.16
N PHE A 79 -3.32 4.19 12.11
CA PHE A 79 -2.19 4.80 12.83
C PHE A 79 -2.26 4.60 14.34
N ASP A 80 -3.44 4.39 14.90
CA ASP A 80 -3.68 4.08 16.31
C ASP A 80 -3.11 2.72 16.75
N LEU A 81 -2.96 1.79 15.80
CA LEU A 81 -2.33 0.49 16.03
C LEU A 81 -0.80 0.53 15.94
N LEU A 82 -0.24 1.66 15.53
CA LEU A 82 1.20 1.82 15.34
C LEU A 82 1.82 2.66 16.47
N PRO A 83 3.05 2.34 16.90
CA PRO A 83 3.76 3.15 17.88
C PRO A 83 4.32 4.43 17.23
N THR A 84 3.45 5.27 16.65
CA THR A 84 3.81 6.46 15.86
C THR A 84 4.77 7.41 16.58
N ARG A 85 4.73 7.44 17.91
CA ARG A 85 5.66 8.24 18.74
C ARG A 85 7.12 7.79 18.62
N LYS A 86 7.37 6.56 18.16
CA LYS A 86 8.72 6.01 17.97
C LYS A 86 9.29 6.31 16.57
N TYR A 87 8.44 6.69 15.62
CA TYR A 87 8.87 7.03 14.25
C TYR A 87 9.37 8.47 14.22
N GLN A 88 10.67 8.62 14.36
CA GLN A 88 11.32 9.93 14.37
C GLN A 88 12.73 9.86 13.79
N VAL A 89 13.12 10.92 13.09
CA VAL A 89 14.47 11.12 12.59
C VAL A 89 15.01 12.39 13.26
N GLN A 90 16.14 12.28 13.92
CA GLN A 90 16.77 13.39 14.66
C GLN A 90 15.81 14.11 15.64
N GLY A 91 14.92 13.34 16.29
CA GLY A 91 13.96 13.89 17.25
C GLY A 91 12.69 14.47 16.62
N VAL A 92 12.59 14.53 15.29
CA VAL A 92 11.41 15.01 14.58
C VAL A 92 10.56 13.84 14.13
N ARG A 93 9.26 13.88 14.46
CA ARG A 93 8.29 12.86 14.03
C ARG A 93 8.01 12.98 12.55
N TYR A 94 7.98 11.86 11.86
CA TYR A 94 7.63 11.80 10.45
C TYR A 94 6.66 10.64 10.15
N SER A 95 5.98 10.74 9.03
CA SER A 95 5.20 9.67 8.43
C SER A 95 5.47 9.58 6.95
N ALA A 96 5.59 8.36 6.46
CA ALA A 96 5.54 8.11 5.02
C ALA A 96 4.08 7.90 4.60
N MET A 97 3.70 8.43 3.43
CA MET A 97 2.39 8.18 2.84
C MET A 97 2.51 7.92 1.33
N ILE A 98 1.54 7.21 0.79
CA ILE A 98 1.43 6.95 -0.65
C ILE A 98 0.19 7.68 -1.16
N SER A 99 0.38 8.61 -2.08
CA SER A 99 -0.70 9.37 -2.70
C SER A 99 -1.05 8.89 -4.10
N SER A 100 -0.20 8.04 -4.70
CA SER A 100 -0.44 7.41 -5.99
C SER A 100 0.25 6.05 -6.10
N ARG A 101 -0.25 5.19 -6.97
CA ARG A 101 0.31 3.86 -7.24
C ARG A 101 0.48 3.63 -8.73
N GLY A 102 1.55 2.90 -9.08
CA GLY A 102 1.88 2.54 -10.45
C GLY A 102 2.65 3.63 -11.19
N CYS A 103 3.41 3.19 -12.18
CA CYS A 103 4.25 4.06 -12.97
C CYS A 103 4.17 3.64 -14.45
N PRO A 104 3.86 4.56 -15.38
CA PRO A 104 3.69 4.22 -16.80
C PRO A 104 5.02 3.86 -17.49
N PHE A 105 6.14 4.21 -16.86
CA PHE A 105 7.46 3.96 -17.43
C PHE A 105 7.87 2.49 -17.27
N GLY A 106 8.63 2.01 -18.25
CA GLY A 106 9.07 0.60 -18.31
C GLY A 106 10.56 0.42 -18.04
N CYS A 107 11.11 1.11 -17.04
CA CYS A 107 12.53 1.04 -16.71
C CYS A 107 12.94 -0.40 -16.37
N SER A 108 14.01 -0.90 -17.02
CA SER A 108 14.41 -2.30 -16.94
C SER A 108 14.82 -2.76 -15.54
N PHE A 109 15.31 -1.84 -14.72
CA PHE A 109 15.76 -2.09 -13.34
C PHE A 109 14.68 -1.89 -12.27
N CYS A 110 13.52 -1.31 -12.63
CA CYS A 110 12.50 -0.91 -11.65
C CYS A 110 11.44 -1.98 -11.46
N ALA A 111 11.18 -2.33 -10.19
CA ALA A 111 10.14 -3.30 -9.82
C ALA A 111 8.73 -2.70 -9.75
N SER A 112 8.60 -1.37 -9.64
CA SER A 112 7.33 -0.69 -9.36
C SER A 112 6.25 -0.98 -10.39
N SER A 113 6.58 -0.87 -11.70
CA SER A 113 5.64 -1.16 -12.78
C SER A 113 5.18 -2.64 -12.83
N ARG A 114 5.95 -3.55 -12.21
CA ARG A 114 5.55 -4.96 -12.05
C ARG A 114 4.66 -5.15 -10.85
N LEU A 115 4.91 -4.40 -9.76
CA LEU A 115 4.17 -4.53 -8.50
C LEU A 115 2.79 -3.86 -8.56
N PHE A 116 2.75 -2.60 -9.03
CA PHE A 116 1.55 -1.74 -9.04
C PHE A 116 0.98 -1.48 -10.44
N GLY A 117 1.58 -2.10 -11.48
CA GLY A 117 1.16 -1.96 -12.86
C GLY A 117 1.72 -0.72 -13.57
N ARG A 118 1.55 -0.69 -14.89
CA ARG A 118 1.94 0.44 -15.76
C ARG A 118 0.86 1.50 -15.90
N CYS A 119 -0.19 1.42 -15.08
CA CYS A 119 -1.27 2.40 -15.03
C CYS A 119 -1.14 3.20 -13.74
N TRP A 120 -0.80 4.47 -13.85
CA TRP A 120 -0.75 5.36 -12.71
C TRP A 120 -2.17 5.65 -12.19
N ARG A 121 -2.36 5.56 -10.89
CA ARG A 121 -3.62 5.80 -10.19
C ARG A 121 -3.34 6.71 -9.00
N GLY A 122 -3.87 7.94 -9.03
CA GLY A 122 -3.70 8.92 -7.96
C GLY A 122 -4.94 8.99 -7.07
N ARG A 123 -4.74 9.17 -5.79
CA ARG A 123 -5.77 9.62 -4.85
C ARG A 123 -6.17 11.04 -5.19
N SER A 124 -7.41 11.43 -4.91
CA SER A 124 -7.82 12.82 -5.05
C SER A 124 -7.03 13.74 -4.11
N PRO A 125 -6.81 15.00 -4.49
CA PRO A 125 -6.14 15.96 -3.61
C PRO A 125 -6.84 16.10 -2.26
N GLU A 126 -8.15 16.04 -2.24
CA GLU A 126 -8.98 16.13 -1.05
C GLU A 126 -8.76 14.94 -0.11
N ASN A 127 -8.71 13.72 -0.67
CA ASN A 127 -8.44 12.51 0.12
C ASN A 127 -7.03 12.50 0.70
N VAL A 128 -6.04 13.01 -0.05
CA VAL A 128 -4.66 13.19 0.44
C VAL A 128 -4.62 14.19 1.59
N LEU A 129 -5.30 15.34 1.44
CA LEU A 129 -5.36 16.35 2.49
C LEU A 129 -6.00 15.81 3.77
N GLU A 130 -7.07 15.01 3.66
CA GLU A 130 -7.74 14.42 4.81
C GLU A 130 -6.79 13.55 5.65
N GLU A 131 -6.00 12.70 5.01
CA GLU A 131 -4.99 11.89 5.71
C GLU A 131 -3.90 12.77 6.35
N ILE A 132 -3.44 13.80 5.64
CA ILE A 132 -2.47 14.78 6.16
C ILE A 132 -3.02 15.45 7.42
N LYS A 133 -4.28 15.89 7.42
CA LYS A 133 -4.93 16.49 8.59
C LYS A 133 -4.98 15.53 9.77
N ILE A 134 -5.31 14.27 9.54
CA ILE A 134 -5.29 13.24 10.59
C ILE A 134 -3.87 13.10 11.17
N LEU A 135 -2.85 13.01 10.35
CA LEU A 135 -1.46 12.92 10.80
C LEU A 135 -1.03 14.15 11.60
N TYR A 136 -1.32 15.33 11.10
CA TYR A 136 -0.96 16.61 11.73
C TYR A 136 -1.72 16.87 13.03
N GLU A 137 -3.05 16.80 12.99
CA GLU A 137 -3.89 17.20 14.13
C GLU A 137 -3.92 16.15 15.24
N LYS A 138 -4.13 14.87 14.88
CA LYS A 138 -4.29 13.79 15.85
C LYS A 138 -2.94 13.23 16.31
N TYR A 139 -2.01 13.00 15.39
CA TYR A 139 -0.74 12.34 15.70
C TYR A 139 0.42 13.32 15.90
N LYS A 140 0.22 14.63 15.63
CA LYS A 140 1.25 15.67 15.75
C LYS A 140 2.49 15.37 14.90
N ILE A 141 2.26 14.93 13.68
CA ILE A 141 3.27 14.65 12.66
C ILE A 141 3.21 15.76 11.62
N GLY A 142 4.25 16.58 11.53
CA GLY A 142 4.38 17.68 10.56
C GLY A 142 5.35 17.35 9.42
N ASN A 143 6.14 16.28 9.53
CA ASN A 143 7.01 15.86 8.44
C ASN A 143 6.38 14.67 7.72
N ILE A 144 6.04 14.86 6.45
CA ILE A 144 5.34 13.87 5.63
C ILE A 144 6.14 13.60 4.36
N GLU A 145 6.57 12.36 4.18
CA GLU A 145 7.29 11.91 3.00
C GLU A 145 6.35 11.18 2.04
N PHE A 146 6.20 11.70 0.82
CA PHE A 146 5.48 11.02 -0.23
C PHE A 146 6.34 9.93 -0.86
N MET A 147 5.95 8.67 -0.67
CA MET A 147 6.63 7.47 -1.18
C MET A 147 6.10 7.01 -2.54
N ASP A 148 5.59 7.94 -3.31
CA ASP A 148 5.04 7.68 -4.64
C ASP A 148 6.15 7.33 -5.64
N ASP A 149 5.90 6.39 -6.54
CA ASP A 149 6.81 6.11 -7.66
C ASP A 149 7.04 7.35 -8.55
N THR A 150 6.01 8.16 -8.75
CA THR A 150 6.06 9.39 -9.55
C THR A 150 4.96 10.35 -9.09
N PHE A 151 5.20 11.11 -8.02
CA PHE A 151 4.24 12.04 -7.43
C PHE A 151 3.76 13.11 -8.42
N THR A 152 4.70 13.69 -9.19
CA THR A 152 4.46 14.81 -10.10
C THR A 152 4.00 14.40 -11.50
N LEU A 153 3.68 13.13 -11.75
CA LEU A 153 3.22 12.67 -13.06
C LEU A 153 1.96 13.46 -13.52
N ASN A 154 1.06 13.75 -12.59
CA ASN A 154 -0.04 14.67 -12.79
C ASN A 154 0.25 15.99 -12.05
N GLN A 155 0.88 16.94 -12.75
CA GLN A 155 1.29 18.22 -12.18
C GLN A 155 0.11 19.00 -11.57
N LYS A 156 -1.01 19.07 -12.28
CA LYS A 156 -2.21 19.79 -11.79
C LYS A 156 -2.73 19.22 -10.48
N ARG A 157 -2.67 17.89 -10.32
CA ARG A 157 -3.03 17.25 -9.07
C ARG A 157 -2.04 17.59 -7.96
N ALA A 158 -0.75 17.54 -8.26
CA ALA A 158 0.30 17.88 -7.28
C ALA A 158 0.18 19.32 -6.81
N GLU A 159 0.02 20.27 -7.75
CA GLU A 159 -0.21 21.69 -7.44
C GLU A 159 -1.45 21.85 -6.54
N LYS A 160 -2.56 21.19 -6.88
CA LYS A 160 -3.77 21.27 -6.06
C LYS A 160 -3.58 20.72 -4.65
N ILE A 161 -2.78 19.65 -4.45
CA ILE A 161 -2.45 19.15 -3.11
C ILE A 161 -1.70 20.24 -2.32
N TYR A 162 -0.70 20.89 -2.91
CA TYR A 162 0.03 21.97 -2.26
C TYR A 162 -0.86 23.16 -1.93
N ASP A 163 -1.71 23.59 -2.87
CA ASP A 163 -2.66 24.67 -2.64
C ASP A 163 -3.60 24.39 -1.46
N LEU A 164 -4.11 23.16 -1.38
CA LEU A 164 -4.98 22.74 -0.28
C LEU A 164 -4.24 22.76 1.06
N ILE A 165 -3.00 22.28 1.13
CA ILE A 165 -2.17 22.30 2.33
C ILE A 165 -1.91 23.75 2.79
N ILE A 166 -1.55 24.63 1.86
CA ILE A 166 -1.29 26.05 2.12
C ILE A 166 -2.57 26.76 2.62
N ASN A 167 -3.71 26.53 1.95
CA ASN A 167 -4.98 27.15 2.31
C ASN A 167 -5.50 26.71 3.69
N GLU A 168 -5.18 25.50 4.12
CA GLU A 168 -5.51 25.01 5.47
C GLU A 168 -4.52 25.54 6.55
N GLY A 169 -3.46 26.23 6.15
CA GLY A 169 -2.46 26.78 7.07
C GLY A 169 -1.68 25.71 7.82
N LEU A 170 -1.52 24.52 7.23
CA LEU A 170 -0.77 23.42 7.84
C LEU A 170 0.75 23.67 7.70
N ASP A 171 1.44 23.75 8.84
CA ASP A 171 2.91 23.83 8.89
C ASP A 171 3.50 22.42 8.79
N ILE A 172 3.66 21.96 7.55
CA ILE A 172 4.21 20.63 7.22
C ILE A 172 5.43 20.76 6.31
N SER A 173 6.35 19.83 6.42
CA SER A 173 7.58 19.72 5.63
C SER A 173 7.78 18.30 5.10
#